data_2223cac5e4ad12f6621908dfc032301b
#
_entry.id   2223cac5e4ad12f6621908dfc032301b
#
_cell.length_a   1.000
_cell.length_b   1.000
_cell.length_c   1.000
_cell.angle_alpha   90.00
_cell.angle_beta   90.00
_cell.angle_gamma   90.00
#
_symmetry.space_group_name_H-M   'P 1'
#
loop_
_entity.id
_entity.type
_entity.pdbx_description
1 polymer ?
#
loop_
_entity_poly.entity_id
_entity_poly.type
_entity_poly.pdbx_seq_one_letter_code
_entity_poly.pdbx_strand_id
1 'polypeptide(L)'
;MSKSNLRVRPKGTTGLVHDVTPASAGWRYVGFALHKLAAGEATGGESGTQELCLVLVGGKARVSVDGVDMGAVGERMSPFEGAPWAVYVPQGSHWAIEATTALELAVCAAPGGGDHKARVIAPGTHPRITRGKGANVRHVHNIMPEDDGAAHSLLVVEVITPQGNTSSYPPHKHDEDNLPHESQLEETY
;
A
#
# COMPACT_ATOMS: atom_id res chain seq x y z
N MET A 1 -15.52 -12.08 25.18
CA MET A 1 -15.15 -11.08 24.16
C MET A 1 -13.70 -11.35 23.80
N SER A 2 -13.43 -11.81 22.59
CA SER A 2 -12.06 -11.96 22.05
C SER A 2 -11.45 -10.56 21.98
N LYS A 3 -10.29 -10.35 22.61
CA LYS A 3 -9.55 -9.10 22.43
C LYS A 3 -9.12 -9.04 20.96
N SER A 4 -9.72 -8.15 20.20
CA SER A 4 -9.25 -7.83 18.85
C SER A 4 -7.80 -7.37 18.96
N ASN A 5 -6.87 -8.09 18.33
CA ASN A 5 -5.47 -7.73 18.34
C ASN A 5 -5.19 -6.77 17.17
N LEU A 6 -5.66 -5.52 17.32
CA LEU A 6 -5.50 -4.47 16.30
C LEU A 6 -4.04 -4.05 16.10
N ARG A 7 -3.13 -4.46 16.99
CA ARG A 7 -1.71 -4.15 16.88
C ARG A 7 -0.92 -5.37 16.44
N VAL A 8 -0.52 -5.41 15.20
CA VAL A 8 0.37 -6.44 14.68
C VAL A 8 1.82 -6.07 14.99
N ARG A 9 2.55 -7.02 15.61
CA ARG A 9 3.97 -6.85 15.90
C ARG A 9 4.81 -7.38 14.73
N PRO A 10 6.01 -6.79 14.47
CA PRO A 10 6.89 -7.30 13.44
C PRO A 10 7.34 -8.73 13.76
N LYS A 11 7.42 -9.57 12.73
CA LYS A 11 7.94 -10.94 12.80
C LYS A 11 9.48 -10.98 12.84
N GLY A 12 10.13 -9.91 12.38
CA GLY A 12 11.58 -9.77 12.28
C GLY A 12 11.99 -8.34 11.93
N THR A 13 13.26 -8.14 11.67
CA THR A 13 13.84 -6.83 11.29
C THR A 13 14.22 -6.74 9.81
N THR A 14 14.29 -7.88 9.12
CA THR A 14 14.65 -8.02 7.69
C THR A 14 13.78 -9.08 7.04
N GLY A 15 13.74 -9.13 5.71
CA GLY A 15 12.84 -9.99 4.95
C GLY A 15 11.39 -9.60 5.14
N LEU A 16 10.51 -10.56 5.32
CA LEU A 16 9.08 -10.35 5.59
C LEU A 16 8.88 -9.92 7.06
N VAL A 17 8.69 -8.64 7.29
CA VAL A 17 8.57 -8.02 8.62
C VAL A 17 7.14 -8.05 9.15
N HIS A 18 6.18 -7.69 8.30
CA HIS A 18 4.74 -7.80 8.60
C HIS A 18 4.04 -8.62 7.53
N ASP A 19 3.03 -9.36 7.96
CA ASP A 19 2.21 -10.17 7.09
C ASP A 19 0.82 -10.29 7.71
N VAL A 20 -0.10 -9.52 7.17
CA VAL A 20 -1.50 -9.47 7.54
C VAL A 20 -2.30 -9.99 6.37
N THR A 21 -3.03 -11.07 6.58
CA THR A 21 -3.94 -11.63 5.58
C THR A 21 -5.37 -11.47 6.07
N PRO A 22 -6.38 -11.50 5.18
CA PRO A 22 -7.78 -11.52 5.62
C PRO A 22 -8.03 -12.60 6.67
N ALA A 23 -7.49 -13.80 6.48
CA ALA A 23 -7.66 -14.90 7.43
C ALA A 23 -7.02 -14.62 8.79
N SER A 24 -5.79 -14.04 8.83
CA SER A 24 -5.09 -13.74 10.07
C SER A 24 -5.72 -12.59 10.86
N ALA A 25 -6.37 -11.65 10.16
CA ALA A 25 -7.05 -10.51 10.76
C ALA A 25 -8.52 -10.77 11.10
N GLY A 26 -9.11 -11.87 10.59
CA GLY A 26 -10.54 -12.12 10.66
C GLY A 26 -11.34 -11.20 9.73
N TRP A 27 -10.71 -10.75 8.65
CA TRP A 27 -11.23 -9.87 7.62
C TRP A 27 -11.65 -10.65 6.37
N ARG A 28 -12.21 -9.93 5.40
CA ARG A 28 -12.68 -10.51 4.13
C ARG A 28 -11.87 -10.03 2.93
N TYR A 29 -11.28 -8.83 3.01
CA TYR A 29 -10.79 -8.11 1.84
C TYR A 29 -9.30 -7.79 1.92
N VAL A 30 -8.88 -7.04 2.95
CA VAL A 30 -7.57 -6.39 2.96
C VAL A 30 -6.45 -7.31 3.44
N GLY A 31 -5.36 -7.33 2.67
CA GLY A 31 -4.08 -7.90 3.04
C GLY A 31 -2.97 -6.85 3.02
N PHE A 32 -1.95 -7.04 3.84
CA PHE A 32 -0.79 -6.17 3.91
C PHE A 32 0.46 -6.96 4.27
N ALA A 33 1.54 -6.75 3.50
CA ALA A 33 2.85 -7.25 3.87
C ALA A 33 3.89 -6.14 3.80
N LEU A 34 4.87 -6.17 4.71
CA LEU A 34 6.02 -5.28 4.69
C LEU A 34 7.30 -6.10 4.58
N HIS A 35 8.08 -5.80 3.55
CA HIS A 35 9.40 -6.38 3.36
C HIS A 35 10.49 -5.34 3.58
N LYS A 36 11.59 -5.76 4.21
CA LYS A 36 12.84 -5.01 4.30
C LYS A 36 13.97 -5.83 3.68
N LEU A 37 14.46 -5.36 2.55
CA LEU A 37 15.44 -6.05 1.73
C LEU A 37 16.76 -5.27 1.68
N ALA A 38 17.88 -5.98 1.74
CA ALA A 38 19.17 -5.40 1.42
C ALA A 38 19.34 -5.29 -0.11
N ALA A 39 20.28 -4.47 -0.56
CA ALA A 39 20.64 -4.40 -1.97
C ALA A 39 21.04 -5.77 -2.52
N GLY A 40 20.51 -6.16 -3.66
CA GLY A 40 20.68 -7.47 -4.29
C GLY A 40 19.71 -8.56 -3.80
N GLU A 41 18.94 -8.31 -2.74
CA GLU A 41 17.90 -9.25 -2.33
C GLU A 41 16.64 -9.08 -3.18
N ALA A 42 15.90 -10.17 -3.36
CA ALA A 42 14.68 -10.21 -4.15
C ALA A 42 13.52 -10.84 -3.37
N THR A 43 12.32 -10.47 -3.76
CA THR A 43 11.07 -11.10 -3.32
C THR A 43 10.06 -11.10 -4.47
N GLY A 44 9.00 -11.86 -4.34
CA GLY A 44 7.97 -11.96 -5.36
C GLY A 44 6.89 -12.96 -4.98
N GLY A 45 5.96 -13.19 -5.87
CA GLY A 45 4.88 -14.14 -5.67
C GLY A 45 3.77 -14.02 -6.71
N GLU A 46 2.69 -14.72 -6.44
CA GLU A 46 1.46 -14.70 -7.24
C GLU A 46 0.44 -13.76 -6.58
N SER A 47 -0.24 -12.95 -7.36
CA SER A 47 -1.37 -12.15 -6.85
C SER A 47 -2.61 -13.02 -6.59
N GLY A 48 -2.74 -14.16 -7.27
CA GLY A 48 -3.88 -15.06 -7.14
C GLY A 48 -5.19 -14.36 -7.50
N THR A 49 -6.16 -14.39 -6.59
CA THR A 49 -7.45 -13.71 -6.75
C THR A 49 -7.44 -12.25 -6.27
N GLN A 50 -6.27 -11.76 -5.87
CA GLN A 50 -6.12 -10.39 -5.36
C GLN A 50 -5.48 -9.50 -6.41
N GLU A 51 -5.72 -8.21 -6.32
CA GLU A 51 -4.90 -7.17 -6.92
C GLU A 51 -3.94 -6.63 -5.86
N LEU A 52 -2.76 -6.19 -6.30
CA LEU A 52 -1.72 -5.70 -5.40
C LEU A 52 -1.27 -4.30 -5.78
N CYS A 53 -0.86 -3.55 -4.78
CA CYS A 53 -0.08 -2.34 -4.94
C CYS A 53 1.26 -2.49 -4.21
N LEU A 54 2.34 -2.54 -4.97
CA LEU A 54 3.71 -2.61 -4.48
C LEU A 54 4.21 -1.18 -4.24
N VAL A 55 4.23 -0.72 -3.00
CA VAL A 55 4.66 0.65 -2.67
C VAL A 55 6.10 0.64 -2.15
N LEU A 56 6.98 1.36 -2.85
CA LEU A 56 8.35 1.57 -2.39
C LEU A 56 8.33 2.70 -1.35
N VAL A 57 8.27 2.32 -0.08
CA VAL A 57 8.27 3.26 1.05
C VAL A 57 9.60 4.03 1.11
N GLY A 58 10.69 3.35 0.85
CA GLY A 58 12.02 3.92 0.65
C GLY A 58 12.93 2.90 -0.02
N GLY A 59 13.85 3.38 -0.86
CA GLY A 59 14.74 2.54 -1.66
C GLY A 59 14.37 2.48 -3.13
N LYS A 60 15.17 1.74 -3.90
CA LYS A 60 15.08 1.57 -5.35
C LYS A 60 15.11 0.10 -5.71
N ALA A 61 14.39 -0.29 -6.75
CA ALA A 61 14.28 -1.67 -7.17
C ALA A 61 14.06 -1.79 -8.68
N ARG A 62 14.28 -3.00 -9.22
CA ARG A 62 13.74 -3.44 -10.50
C ARG A 62 12.49 -4.27 -10.23
N VAL A 63 11.47 -4.06 -11.01
CA VAL A 63 10.18 -4.74 -10.87
C VAL A 63 9.80 -5.40 -12.17
N SER A 64 9.28 -6.62 -12.12
CA SER A 64 8.65 -7.29 -13.26
C SER A 64 7.29 -7.83 -12.88
N VAL A 65 6.38 -7.83 -13.84
CA VAL A 65 5.04 -8.43 -13.72
C VAL A 65 4.80 -9.27 -14.96
N ASP A 66 4.45 -10.55 -14.77
CA ASP A 66 4.24 -11.54 -15.83
C ASP A 66 5.42 -11.63 -16.83
N GLY A 67 6.64 -11.49 -16.31
CA GLY A 67 7.87 -11.49 -17.09
C GLY A 67 8.14 -10.19 -17.87
N VAL A 68 7.25 -9.21 -17.80
CA VAL A 68 7.46 -7.88 -18.38
C VAL A 68 8.24 -7.01 -17.41
N ASP A 69 9.39 -6.49 -17.86
CA ASP A 69 10.19 -5.55 -17.06
C ASP A 69 9.47 -4.21 -16.96
N MET A 70 9.09 -3.81 -15.73
CA MET A 70 8.48 -2.53 -15.42
C MET A 70 9.55 -1.42 -15.24
N GLY A 71 10.83 -1.77 -15.34
CA GLY A 71 11.95 -0.87 -15.23
C GLY A 71 12.46 -0.65 -13.80
N ALA A 72 13.29 0.37 -13.66
CA ALA A 72 13.78 0.83 -12.37
C ALA A 72 12.74 1.72 -11.71
N VAL A 73 12.34 1.36 -10.50
CA VAL A 73 11.30 2.04 -9.72
C VAL A 73 11.89 2.52 -8.40
N GLY A 74 11.47 3.71 -7.97
CA GLY A 74 11.92 4.31 -6.71
C GLY A 74 13.02 5.35 -6.92
N GLU A 75 12.97 6.40 -6.10
CA GLU A 75 13.95 7.51 -6.09
C GLU A 75 14.34 7.90 -4.67
N ARG A 76 13.40 7.93 -3.74
CA ARG A 76 13.59 8.36 -2.36
C ARG A 76 14.18 7.26 -1.49
N MET A 77 14.99 7.63 -0.51
CA MET A 77 15.53 6.70 0.49
C MET A 77 14.76 6.76 1.81
N SER A 78 13.85 7.72 1.95
CA SER A 78 13.02 7.95 3.13
C SER A 78 11.61 8.38 2.71
N PRO A 79 10.54 8.01 3.45
CA PRO A 79 9.17 8.48 3.17
C PRO A 79 9.02 10.00 3.31
N PHE A 80 10.01 10.69 3.90
CA PHE A 80 10.00 12.15 4.04
C PHE A 80 10.68 12.89 2.88
N GLU A 81 11.19 12.17 1.88
CA GLU A 81 11.91 12.70 0.72
C GLU A 81 11.08 12.61 -0.57
N GLY A 82 9.94 13.29 -0.62
CA GLY A 82 9.08 13.31 -1.81
C GLY A 82 7.98 12.26 -1.81
N ALA A 83 7.34 12.05 -2.95
CA ALA A 83 6.24 11.12 -3.12
C ALA A 83 6.72 9.69 -3.39
N PRO A 84 5.94 8.65 -3.04
CA PRO A 84 6.28 7.27 -3.29
C PRO A 84 6.16 6.91 -4.76
N TRP A 85 6.96 5.92 -5.18
CA TRP A 85 6.72 5.12 -6.38
C TRP A 85 5.93 3.89 -5.99
N ALA A 86 5.05 3.43 -6.88
CA ALA A 86 4.36 2.17 -6.71
C ALA A 86 4.20 1.42 -8.03
N VAL A 87 3.86 0.13 -7.94
CA VAL A 87 3.49 -0.70 -9.09
C VAL A 87 2.18 -1.41 -8.77
N TYR A 88 1.20 -1.23 -9.63
CA TYR A 88 -0.03 -1.99 -9.59
C TYR A 88 0.15 -3.33 -10.29
N VAL A 89 -0.31 -4.40 -9.64
CA VAL A 89 -0.30 -5.78 -10.13
C VAL A 89 -1.73 -6.29 -10.14
N PRO A 90 -2.29 -6.65 -11.31
CA PRO A 90 -3.64 -7.19 -11.38
C PRO A 90 -3.73 -8.60 -10.80
N GLN A 91 -4.94 -9.09 -10.59
CA GLN A 91 -5.19 -10.48 -10.21
C GLN A 91 -4.63 -11.45 -11.25
N GLY A 92 -4.22 -12.64 -10.80
CA GLY A 92 -3.73 -13.73 -11.67
C GLY A 92 -2.32 -13.51 -12.20
N SER A 93 -1.59 -12.50 -11.71
CA SER A 93 -0.27 -12.15 -12.19
C SER A 93 0.83 -12.65 -11.26
N HIS A 94 1.98 -12.96 -11.85
CA HIS A 94 3.23 -13.20 -11.15
C HIS A 94 4.03 -11.89 -11.07
N TRP A 95 4.53 -11.54 -9.90
CA TRP A 95 5.38 -10.38 -9.72
C TRP A 95 6.71 -10.72 -9.08
N ALA A 96 7.74 -9.97 -9.42
CA ALA A 96 9.05 -10.06 -8.79
C ALA A 96 9.66 -8.67 -8.64
N ILE A 97 10.41 -8.49 -7.57
CA ILE A 97 11.14 -7.26 -7.25
C ILE A 97 12.53 -7.60 -6.75
N GLU A 98 13.54 -6.92 -7.30
CA GLU A 98 14.94 -6.99 -6.89
C GLU A 98 15.37 -5.62 -6.36
N ALA A 99 15.79 -5.57 -5.10
CA ALA A 99 16.24 -4.35 -4.45
C ALA A 99 17.61 -3.90 -5.01
N THR A 100 17.69 -2.71 -5.57
CA THR A 100 18.98 -2.14 -6.04
C THR A 100 19.67 -1.31 -4.97
N THR A 101 18.96 -0.93 -3.93
CA THR A 101 19.45 -0.32 -2.68
C THR A 101 18.79 -1.02 -1.51
N ALA A 102 19.07 -0.64 -0.28
CA ALA A 102 18.20 -1.01 0.83
C ALA A 102 16.76 -0.56 0.50
N LEU A 103 15.80 -1.48 0.63
CA LEU A 103 14.42 -1.31 0.22
C LEU A 103 13.46 -1.61 1.36
N GLU A 104 12.52 -0.71 1.60
CA GLU A 104 11.32 -0.97 2.39
C GLU A 104 10.12 -0.99 1.42
N LEU A 105 9.52 -2.18 1.27
CA LEU A 105 8.44 -2.46 0.34
C LEU A 105 7.16 -2.81 1.09
N ALA A 106 6.11 -2.02 0.90
CA ALA A 106 4.78 -2.38 1.33
C ALA A 106 4.02 -3.05 0.16
N VAL A 107 3.43 -4.21 0.42
CA VAL A 107 2.54 -4.94 -0.50
C VAL A 107 1.14 -4.82 0.05
N CYS A 108 0.33 -3.97 -0.56
CA CYS A 108 -1.08 -3.80 -0.21
C CYS A 108 -1.92 -4.70 -1.13
N ALA A 109 -2.90 -5.40 -0.58
CA ALA A 109 -3.70 -6.36 -1.33
C ALA A 109 -5.19 -6.21 -1.03
N ALA A 110 -6.02 -6.42 -2.03
CA ALA A 110 -7.48 -6.53 -1.92
C ALA A 110 -8.02 -7.47 -3.01
N PRO A 111 -9.28 -7.91 -2.97
CA PRO A 111 -9.86 -8.73 -4.02
C PRO A 111 -9.73 -8.06 -5.39
N GLY A 112 -9.17 -8.81 -6.34
CA GLY A 112 -9.03 -8.36 -7.72
C GLY A 112 -10.28 -8.60 -8.54
N GLY A 113 -10.38 -7.90 -9.69
CA GLY A 113 -11.46 -8.04 -10.65
C GLY A 113 -11.23 -7.11 -11.85
N GLY A 114 -12.14 -7.19 -12.83
CA GLY A 114 -12.04 -6.37 -14.03
C GLY A 114 -10.84 -6.73 -14.93
N ASP A 115 -10.64 -5.91 -15.96
CA ASP A 115 -9.56 -6.06 -16.95
C ASP A 115 -8.52 -4.95 -16.76
N HIS A 116 -7.91 -4.93 -15.59
CA HIS A 116 -6.86 -3.97 -15.26
C HIS A 116 -5.49 -4.50 -15.68
N LYS A 117 -4.58 -3.58 -16.05
CA LYS A 117 -3.22 -3.93 -16.51
C LYS A 117 -2.18 -3.48 -15.48
N ALA A 118 -1.11 -4.26 -15.37
CA ALA A 118 0.06 -3.88 -14.61
C ALA A 118 0.60 -2.51 -15.08
N ARG A 119 0.94 -1.64 -14.12
CA ARG A 119 1.47 -0.31 -14.42
C ARG A 119 2.31 0.25 -13.29
N VAL A 120 3.25 1.10 -13.66
CA VAL A 120 3.99 1.93 -12.72
C VAL A 120 3.17 3.16 -12.37
N ILE A 121 3.14 3.50 -11.09
CA ILE A 121 2.53 4.71 -10.53
C ILE A 121 3.69 5.59 -10.04
N ALA A 122 4.08 6.55 -10.87
CA ALA A 122 5.18 7.45 -10.58
C ALA A 122 4.77 8.61 -9.67
N PRO A 123 5.71 9.25 -8.96
CA PRO A 123 5.45 10.50 -8.26
C PRO A 123 4.81 11.54 -9.17
N GLY A 124 3.75 12.20 -8.67
CA GLY A 124 3.02 13.21 -9.44
C GLY A 124 1.91 12.67 -10.35
N THR A 125 1.71 11.35 -10.43
CA THR A 125 0.52 10.76 -11.09
C THR A 125 -0.76 11.34 -10.48
N HIS A 126 -0.81 11.48 -9.16
CA HIS A 126 -1.87 12.18 -8.44
C HIS A 126 -1.30 13.35 -7.63
N PRO A 127 -2.03 14.47 -7.50
CA PRO A 127 -1.55 15.60 -6.73
C PRO A 127 -1.49 15.27 -5.24
N ARG A 128 -0.47 15.80 -4.56
CA ARG A 128 -0.44 15.83 -3.10
C ARG A 128 -1.51 16.80 -2.60
N ILE A 129 -2.33 16.37 -1.65
CA ILE A 129 -3.35 17.19 -1.02
C ILE A 129 -3.08 17.37 0.47
N THR A 130 -3.51 18.50 1.01
CA THR A 130 -3.47 18.75 2.46
C THR A 130 -4.90 18.71 2.98
N ARG A 131 -5.14 17.87 3.99
CA ARG A 131 -6.45 17.71 4.63
C ARG A 131 -6.41 18.18 6.08
N GLY A 132 -7.57 18.65 6.57
CA GLY A 132 -7.76 19.05 7.96
C GLY A 132 -7.38 20.50 8.25
N LYS A 133 -7.55 20.87 9.53
CA LYS A 133 -7.20 22.20 10.09
C LYS A 133 -6.60 22.02 11.49
N GLY A 134 -5.71 22.93 11.91
CA GLY A 134 -5.06 22.87 13.23
C GLY A 134 -4.33 21.54 13.44
N ALA A 135 -4.57 20.86 14.55
CA ALA A 135 -3.96 19.57 14.88
C ALA A 135 -4.43 18.40 14.01
N ASN A 136 -5.38 18.61 13.09
CA ASN A 136 -5.83 17.59 12.14
C ASN A 136 -5.19 17.75 10.74
N VAL A 137 -4.24 18.66 10.57
CA VAL A 137 -3.53 18.82 9.30
C VAL A 137 -2.66 17.62 9.03
N ARG A 138 -2.82 17.04 7.84
CA ARG A 138 -1.99 15.96 7.30
C ARG A 138 -1.86 16.11 5.79
N HIS A 139 -0.79 15.54 5.25
CA HIS A 139 -0.46 15.59 3.84
C HIS A 139 -0.65 14.19 3.25
N VAL A 140 -1.46 14.10 2.20
CA VAL A 140 -1.86 12.84 1.58
C VAL A 140 -1.31 12.78 0.16
N HIS A 141 -0.58 11.71 -0.13
CA HIS A 141 -0.26 11.29 -1.48
C HIS A 141 -1.25 10.17 -1.87
N ASN A 142 -2.17 10.46 -2.76
CA ASN A 142 -3.02 9.45 -3.34
C ASN A 142 -2.18 8.59 -4.28
N ILE A 143 -2.07 7.29 -3.98
CA ILE A 143 -1.35 6.32 -4.83
C ILE A 143 -2.37 5.65 -5.74
N MET A 144 -3.45 5.14 -5.18
CA MET A 144 -4.58 4.54 -5.89
C MET A 144 -5.87 5.10 -5.29
N PRO A 145 -6.36 6.24 -5.77
CA PRO A 145 -7.62 6.82 -5.32
C PRO A 145 -8.83 6.10 -5.92
N GLU A 146 -9.98 6.27 -5.29
CA GLU A 146 -11.25 5.67 -5.71
C GLU A 146 -11.71 6.14 -7.10
N ASP A 147 -11.45 7.40 -7.41
CA ASP A 147 -12.01 8.10 -8.57
C ASP A 147 -11.20 7.93 -9.87
N ASP A 148 -10.05 7.27 -9.86
CA ASP A 148 -9.29 7.04 -11.09
C ASP A 148 -9.72 5.79 -11.87
N GLY A 149 -10.52 4.91 -11.25
CA GLY A 149 -11.04 3.67 -11.86
C GLY A 149 -9.95 2.68 -12.27
N ALA A 150 -8.75 2.83 -11.75
CA ALA A 150 -7.57 2.11 -12.18
C ALA A 150 -7.31 0.81 -11.37
N ALA A 151 -8.18 0.52 -10.39
CA ALA A 151 -8.18 -0.70 -9.59
C ALA A 151 -9.61 -1.21 -9.41
N HIS A 152 -9.75 -2.46 -8.99
CA HIS A 152 -11.07 -3.05 -8.74
C HIS A 152 -11.62 -2.68 -7.36
N SER A 153 -10.85 -2.85 -6.31
CA SER A 153 -11.30 -2.63 -4.93
C SER A 153 -10.24 -2.03 -4.00
N LEU A 154 -8.97 -2.00 -4.41
CA LEU A 154 -7.86 -1.57 -3.57
C LEU A 154 -7.70 -0.04 -3.62
N LEU A 155 -7.75 0.58 -2.45
CA LEU A 155 -7.41 1.98 -2.25
C LEU A 155 -6.09 2.09 -1.48
N VAL A 156 -5.17 2.92 -1.95
CA VAL A 156 -3.86 3.11 -1.31
C VAL A 156 -3.50 4.58 -1.24
N VAL A 157 -3.16 5.02 -0.04
CA VAL A 157 -2.68 6.37 0.21
C VAL A 157 -1.45 6.34 1.11
N GLU A 158 -0.55 7.30 0.95
CA GLU A 158 0.48 7.61 1.94
C GLU A 158 0.10 8.89 2.66
N VAL A 159 0.15 8.87 3.98
CA VAL A 159 -0.19 10.04 4.82
C VAL A 159 1.01 10.45 5.65
N ILE A 160 1.46 11.68 5.48
CA ILE A 160 2.47 12.31 6.31
C ILE A 160 1.78 13.22 7.32
N THR A 161 1.85 12.83 8.58
CA THR A 161 1.24 13.57 9.69
C THR A 161 2.32 14.31 10.45
N PRO A 162 2.30 15.65 10.50
CA PRO A 162 3.24 16.43 11.30
C PRO A 162 3.19 16.08 12.79
N GLN A 163 4.31 16.23 13.47
CA GLN A 163 4.39 15.98 14.91
C GLN A 163 3.33 16.80 15.69
N GLY A 164 2.63 16.14 16.59
CA GLY A 164 1.55 16.74 17.39
C GLY A 164 0.19 16.75 16.71
N ASN A 165 0.10 16.31 15.44
CA ASN A 165 -1.16 16.18 14.72
C ASN A 165 -1.70 14.74 14.76
N THR A 166 -2.96 14.60 14.36
CA THR A 166 -3.63 13.31 14.17
C THR A 166 -3.89 13.04 12.70
N SER A 167 -3.70 11.79 12.25
CA SER A 167 -3.91 11.36 10.85
C SER A 167 -5.37 11.06 10.54
N SER A 168 -6.16 10.63 11.54
CA SER A 168 -7.55 10.19 11.36
C SER A 168 -8.52 11.14 12.05
N TYR A 169 -9.47 11.67 11.28
CA TYR A 169 -10.55 12.51 11.80
C TYR A 169 -11.72 12.57 10.81
N PRO A 170 -12.94 12.28 11.25
CA PRO A 170 -13.31 11.79 12.59
C PRO A 170 -12.80 10.37 12.82
N PRO A 171 -12.56 9.97 14.09
CA PRO A 171 -12.23 8.58 14.41
C PRO A 171 -13.43 7.68 14.08
N HIS A 172 -13.13 6.41 13.79
CA HIS A 172 -14.16 5.41 13.44
C HIS A 172 -14.98 5.71 12.16
N LYS A 173 -14.48 6.64 11.32
CA LYS A 173 -15.01 6.78 9.98
C LYS A 173 -14.73 5.48 9.22
N HIS A 174 -15.71 4.99 8.47
CA HIS A 174 -15.69 3.71 7.76
C HIS A 174 -15.82 2.45 8.61
N ASP A 175 -16.20 2.55 9.89
CA ASP A 175 -16.55 1.38 10.71
C ASP A 175 -17.90 0.77 10.31
N GLU A 176 -18.79 1.56 9.74
CA GLU A 176 -20.16 1.17 9.38
C GLU A 176 -20.55 1.69 7.97
N ASP A 177 -21.50 1.00 7.35
CA ASP A 177 -22.14 1.48 6.12
C ASP A 177 -23.20 2.54 6.43
N ASN A 178 -23.10 3.68 5.74
CA ASN A 178 -24.10 4.75 5.72
C ASN A 178 -24.20 5.33 4.30
N LEU A 179 -24.51 4.47 3.34
CA LEU A 179 -24.54 4.82 1.92
C LEU A 179 -25.61 5.89 1.63
N PRO A 180 -25.35 6.84 0.74
CA PRO A 180 -24.15 7.01 -0.08
C PRO A 180 -23.02 7.83 0.58
N HIS A 181 -23.13 8.18 1.86
CA HIS A 181 -22.24 9.12 2.53
C HIS A 181 -20.97 8.47 3.08
N GLU A 182 -21.05 7.19 3.41
CA GLU A 182 -19.96 6.43 4.01
C GLU A 182 -20.10 4.94 3.68
N SER A 183 -19.00 4.29 3.35
CA SER A 183 -18.90 2.84 3.18
C SER A 183 -18.03 2.26 4.29
N GLN A 184 -18.39 1.09 4.78
CA GLN A 184 -17.49 0.32 5.63
C GLN A 184 -16.25 -0.09 4.84
N LEU A 185 -15.07 0.12 5.41
CA LEU A 185 -13.79 -0.29 4.85
C LEU A 185 -13.02 -1.13 5.88
N GLU A 186 -12.26 -2.10 5.38
CA GLU A 186 -11.18 -2.71 6.14
C GLU A 186 -9.91 -1.91 5.86
N GLU A 187 -9.18 -1.53 6.92
CA GLU A 187 -8.05 -0.63 6.79
C GLU A 187 -6.82 -1.16 7.55
N THR A 188 -5.65 -1.03 6.92
CA THR A 188 -4.34 -1.27 7.55
C THR A 188 -3.56 0.04 7.57
N TYR A 189 -3.05 0.39 8.76
CA TYR A 189 -2.22 1.56 9.00
C TYR A 189 -0.80 1.14 9.41
#